data_51268f459d9b7b17fe3b607d5c27e8cf
#
_entry.id   51268f459d9b7b17fe3b607d5c27e8cf
#
_cell.length_a   1.000
_cell.length_b   1.000
_cell.length_c   1.000
_cell.angle_alpha   90.00
_cell.angle_beta   90.00
_cell.angle_gamma   90.00
#
_symmetry.space_group_name_H-M   'P 1'
#
loop_
_entity.id
_entity.type
_entity.pdbx_description
1 polymer ?
#
loop_
_entity_poly.entity_id
_entity_poly.type
_entity_poly.pdbx_seq_one_letter_code
_entity_poly.pdbx_strand_id
1 'polypeptide(L)'
;VVDAGVPLFCVDMVPTSDTLVWTQVGVDEAEFGRLQAEKLAEVLPENGTVCIAMNQLGTNSQINRTRGFEEKIAELRPDVTIIDEQPADSKTDKAMNLVEDWLQRFGADGINAIVCQSAMTVQGVVEALRAHDLLGKIYVAAQDFTQPSGTEWLETGATYVDVFYDYNALAKGVYDTILD
;
A
#
# COMPACT_ATOMS: atom_id res chain seq x y z
N VAL A 1 29.24 10.18 12.20
CA VAL A 1 29.54 9.83 10.80
C VAL A 1 29.68 11.12 10.00
N VAL A 2 28.68 11.98 9.94
CA VAL A 2 28.70 13.24 9.18
C VAL A 2 29.80 14.19 9.69
N ASP A 3 29.95 14.35 11.01
CA ASP A 3 31.00 15.18 11.64
C ASP A 3 32.40 14.69 11.32
N ALA A 4 32.56 13.44 10.92
CA ALA A 4 33.82 12.85 10.48
C ALA A 4 34.10 13.05 8.97
N GLY A 5 33.21 13.80 8.26
CA GLY A 5 33.33 14.03 6.83
C GLY A 5 33.00 12.81 5.95
N VAL A 6 32.32 11.82 6.52
CA VAL A 6 31.86 10.64 5.76
C VAL A 6 30.52 10.92 5.15
N PRO A 7 30.37 10.84 3.80
CA PRO A 7 29.09 11.05 3.14
C PRO A 7 28.08 9.98 3.58
N LEU A 8 26.86 10.42 3.89
CA LEU A 8 25.75 9.56 4.28
C LEU A 8 24.65 9.61 3.23
N PHE A 9 24.37 8.46 2.62
CA PHE A 9 23.27 8.29 1.68
C PHE A 9 22.11 7.54 2.37
N CYS A 10 20.91 8.06 2.23
CA CYS A 10 19.71 7.34 2.62
C CYS A 10 19.06 6.68 1.40
N VAL A 11 18.67 5.42 1.56
CA VAL A 11 18.01 4.65 0.52
C VAL A 11 16.62 4.30 1.01
N ASP A 12 15.60 4.58 0.18
CA ASP A 12 14.20 4.29 0.41
C ASP A 12 13.57 5.11 1.56
N MET A 13 14.06 4.99 2.78
CA MET A 13 13.48 5.71 3.92
C MET A 13 13.94 7.16 4.01
N VAL A 14 13.00 8.07 4.28
CA VAL A 14 13.28 9.48 4.52
C VAL A 14 13.83 9.66 5.93
N PRO A 15 15.00 10.28 6.10
CA PRO A 15 15.54 10.57 7.42
C PRO A 15 14.72 11.68 8.11
N THR A 16 14.70 11.66 9.42
CA THR A 16 14.00 12.68 10.23
C THR A 16 14.73 14.03 10.30
N SER A 17 15.93 14.12 9.74
CA SER A 17 16.74 15.35 9.73
C SER A 17 17.44 15.54 8.39
N ASP A 18 17.12 16.60 7.70
CA ASP A 18 17.68 16.97 6.40
C ASP A 18 19.19 17.33 6.48
N THR A 19 19.69 17.64 7.67
CA THR A 19 21.07 18.06 7.87
C THR A 19 22.06 16.91 8.04
N LEU A 20 21.56 15.69 8.20
CA LEU A 20 22.37 14.50 8.50
C LEU A 20 22.71 13.66 7.27
N VAL A 21 22.13 13.95 6.12
CA VAL A 21 22.34 13.16 4.91
C VAL A 21 22.87 14.02 3.77
N TRP A 22 23.73 13.45 2.96
CA TRP A 22 24.21 14.10 1.75
C TRP A 22 23.15 14.06 0.67
N THR A 23 22.53 12.89 0.47
CA THR A 23 21.46 12.70 -0.48
C THR A 23 20.58 11.53 -0.10
N GLN A 24 19.38 11.49 -0.69
CA GLN A 24 18.42 10.40 -0.57
C GLN A 24 18.03 9.89 -1.95
N VAL A 25 17.99 8.57 -2.10
CA VAL A 25 17.44 7.89 -3.27
C VAL A 25 16.23 7.07 -2.81
N GLY A 26 15.08 7.35 -3.38
CA GLY A 26 13.81 6.69 -2.99
C GLY A 26 12.80 6.72 -4.13
N VAL A 27 11.58 6.34 -3.81
CA VAL A 27 10.44 6.33 -4.72
C VAL A 27 9.42 7.39 -4.31
N ASP A 28 8.52 7.77 -5.21
CA ASP A 28 7.35 8.56 -4.86
C ASP A 28 6.28 7.64 -4.23
N GLU A 29 6.27 7.60 -2.91
CA GLU A 29 5.31 6.79 -2.15
C GLU A 29 3.85 7.18 -2.41
N ALA A 30 3.58 8.45 -2.75
CA ALA A 30 2.22 8.87 -3.07
C ALA A 30 1.75 8.30 -4.42
N GLU A 31 2.68 8.06 -5.36
CA GLU A 31 2.34 7.45 -6.64
C GLU A 31 1.76 6.04 -6.48
N PHE A 32 2.24 5.28 -5.51
CA PHE A 32 1.68 3.95 -5.23
C PHE A 32 0.20 4.02 -4.85
N GLY A 33 -0.15 4.96 -3.95
CA GLY A 33 -1.56 5.19 -3.61
C GLY A 33 -2.39 5.67 -4.80
N ARG A 34 -1.85 6.58 -5.62
CA ARG A 34 -2.53 7.05 -6.85
C ARG A 34 -2.84 5.91 -7.81
N LEU A 35 -1.87 5.03 -8.08
CA LEU A 35 -2.06 3.87 -8.96
C LEU A 35 -3.12 2.89 -8.43
N GLN A 36 -3.14 2.63 -7.13
CA GLN A 36 -4.19 1.82 -6.51
C GLN A 36 -5.58 2.46 -6.67
N ALA A 37 -5.68 3.78 -6.45
CA ALA A 37 -6.92 4.52 -6.60
C ALA A 37 -7.42 4.53 -8.06
N GLU A 38 -6.54 4.76 -9.04
CA GLU A 38 -6.87 4.73 -10.46
C GLU A 38 -7.47 3.38 -10.86
N LYS A 39 -6.87 2.29 -10.42
CA LYS A 39 -7.37 0.96 -10.75
C LYS A 39 -8.69 0.62 -10.04
N LEU A 40 -8.84 0.97 -8.77
CA LEU A 40 -10.10 0.76 -8.07
C LEU A 40 -11.23 1.65 -8.63
N ALA A 41 -10.93 2.85 -9.12
CA ALA A 41 -11.92 3.72 -9.74
C ALA A 41 -12.61 3.10 -10.97
N GLU A 42 -11.92 2.17 -11.67
CA GLU A 42 -12.44 1.47 -12.85
C GLU A 42 -13.54 0.45 -12.51
N VAL A 43 -13.54 -0.10 -11.27
CA VAL A 43 -14.35 -1.27 -10.91
C VAL A 43 -15.28 -1.06 -9.73
N LEU A 44 -15.05 -0.04 -8.91
CA LEU A 44 -15.92 0.24 -7.77
C LEU A 44 -17.33 0.61 -8.23
N PRO A 45 -18.37 0.06 -7.57
CA PRO A 45 -19.75 0.44 -7.85
C PRO A 45 -20.03 1.91 -7.52
N GLU A 46 -21.13 2.44 -7.98
CA GLU A 46 -21.61 3.78 -7.58
C GLU A 46 -21.80 3.83 -6.05
N ASN A 47 -21.31 4.89 -5.41
CA ASN A 47 -21.27 5.05 -3.95
C ASN A 47 -20.47 3.92 -3.26
N GLY A 48 -19.42 3.42 -3.90
CA GLY A 48 -18.57 2.34 -3.39
C GLY A 48 -17.88 2.69 -2.07
N THR A 49 -17.54 1.67 -1.31
CA THR A 49 -16.92 1.79 0.02
C THR A 49 -15.56 1.12 0.06
N VAL A 50 -14.61 1.75 0.71
CA VAL A 50 -13.22 1.29 0.80
C VAL A 50 -12.72 1.30 2.23
N CYS A 51 -11.98 0.27 2.63
CA CYS A 51 -11.17 0.24 3.83
C CYS A 51 -9.67 0.31 3.48
N ILE A 52 -8.86 0.96 4.31
CA ILE A 52 -7.40 1.05 4.11
C ILE A 52 -6.68 0.34 5.27
N ALA A 53 -5.95 -0.73 4.95
CA ALA A 53 -5.05 -1.40 5.86
C ALA A 53 -3.65 -0.78 5.74
N MET A 54 -3.39 0.18 6.62
CA MET A 54 -2.20 1.04 6.58
C MET A 54 -0.93 0.34 7.08
N ASN A 55 0.20 0.83 6.66
CA ASN A 55 1.50 0.55 7.27
C ASN A 55 1.57 1.12 8.70
N GLN A 56 2.75 1.03 9.32
CA GLN A 56 2.99 1.61 10.64
C GLN A 56 2.79 3.12 10.62
N LEU A 57 1.96 3.62 11.54
CA LEU A 57 1.62 5.05 11.62
C LEU A 57 2.86 5.93 11.77
N GLY A 58 2.85 7.04 11.04
CA GLY A 58 3.92 8.04 11.06
C GLY A 58 5.12 7.73 10.17
N THR A 59 5.13 6.59 9.47
CA THR A 59 6.15 6.33 8.46
C THR A 59 5.86 7.12 7.17
N ASN A 60 6.93 7.45 6.43
CA ASN A 60 6.80 8.16 5.16
C ASN A 60 5.90 7.41 4.16
N SER A 61 6.07 6.09 4.07
CA SER A 61 5.25 5.24 3.21
C SER A 61 3.77 5.27 3.60
N GLN A 62 3.45 5.13 4.90
CA GLN A 62 2.06 5.19 5.36
C GLN A 62 1.41 6.53 5.00
N ILE A 63 2.05 7.64 5.38
CA ILE A 63 1.50 8.99 5.17
C ILE A 63 1.27 9.27 3.68
N ASN A 64 2.27 9.00 2.85
CA ASN A 64 2.20 9.36 1.43
C ASN A 64 1.34 8.38 0.61
N ARG A 65 1.39 7.06 0.88
CA ARG A 65 0.51 6.10 0.20
C ARG A 65 -0.96 6.38 0.52
N THR A 66 -1.29 6.66 1.80
CA THR A 66 -2.66 7.06 2.19
C THR A 66 -3.07 8.33 1.46
N ARG A 67 -2.29 9.40 1.57
CA ARG A 67 -2.58 10.67 0.90
C ARG A 67 -2.78 10.51 -0.61
N GLY A 68 -1.86 9.80 -1.28
CA GLY A 68 -1.95 9.58 -2.72
C GLY A 68 -3.23 8.86 -3.13
N PHE A 69 -3.66 7.87 -2.35
CA PHE A 69 -4.92 7.17 -2.58
C PHE A 69 -6.12 8.09 -2.36
N GLU A 70 -6.18 8.78 -1.22
CA GLU A 70 -7.29 9.66 -0.84
C GLU A 70 -7.51 10.79 -1.86
N GLU A 71 -6.44 11.51 -2.21
CA GLU A 71 -6.50 12.59 -3.18
C GLU A 71 -6.98 12.10 -4.55
N LYS A 72 -6.44 10.96 -5.00
CA LYS A 72 -6.75 10.44 -6.33
C LYS A 72 -8.14 9.81 -6.42
N ILE A 73 -8.59 9.07 -5.42
CA ILE A 73 -9.93 8.51 -5.43
C ILE A 73 -10.99 9.60 -5.33
N ALA A 74 -10.75 10.65 -4.53
CA ALA A 74 -11.67 11.79 -4.44
C ALA A 74 -11.74 12.59 -5.75
N GLU A 75 -10.65 12.68 -6.51
CA GLU A 75 -10.61 13.30 -7.84
C GLU A 75 -11.45 12.49 -8.86
N LEU A 76 -11.24 11.17 -8.92
CA LEU A 76 -11.83 10.32 -9.94
C LEU A 76 -13.25 9.86 -9.60
N ARG A 77 -13.51 9.59 -8.33
CA ARG A 77 -14.74 9.00 -7.81
C ARG A 77 -15.17 9.68 -6.51
N PRO A 78 -15.66 10.92 -6.57
CA PRO A 78 -16.12 11.68 -5.40
C PRO A 78 -17.32 11.04 -4.69
N ASP A 79 -17.96 10.06 -5.32
CA ASP A 79 -19.03 9.24 -4.76
C ASP A 79 -18.52 8.10 -3.85
N VAL A 80 -17.23 7.71 -3.97
CA VAL A 80 -16.64 6.65 -3.16
C VAL A 80 -16.32 7.16 -1.76
N THR A 81 -16.62 6.33 -0.76
CA THR A 81 -16.36 6.66 0.65
C THR A 81 -15.30 5.74 1.24
N ILE A 82 -14.27 6.30 1.85
CA ILE A 82 -13.35 5.56 2.71
C ILE A 82 -14.04 5.43 4.07
N ILE A 83 -14.47 4.21 4.43
CA ILE A 83 -15.30 3.96 5.61
C ILE A 83 -14.48 3.63 6.86
N ASP A 84 -13.23 3.19 6.71
CA ASP A 84 -12.29 2.99 7.81
C ASP A 84 -10.84 2.91 7.33
N GLU A 85 -9.92 3.36 8.19
CA GLU A 85 -8.48 3.34 7.97
C GLU A 85 -7.79 2.91 9.27
N GLN A 86 -7.09 1.78 9.24
CA GLN A 86 -6.48 1.22 10.43
C GLN A 86 -5.06 0.70 10.17
N PRO A 87 -4.14 0.84 11.14
CA PRO A 87 -2.78 0.34 11.00
C PRO A 87 -2.72 -1.19 11.12
N ALA A 88 -2.30 -1.85 10.06
CA ALA A 88 -1.90 -3.25 10.05
C ALA A 88 -0.41 -3.44 10.43
N ASP A 89 0.37 -2.34 10.48
CA ASP A 89 1.79 -2.30 10.86
C ASP A 89 2.66 -3.27 10.03
N SER A 90 2.30 -3.51 8.76
CA SER A 90 2.94 -4.51 7.89
C SER A 90 2.99 -5.91 8.53
N LYS A 91 1.91 -6.32 9.20
CA LYS A 91 1.79 -7.63 9.88
C LYS A 91 0.57 -8.39 9.38
N THR A 92 0.79 -9.64 8.98
CA THR A 92 -0.25 -10.54 8.45
C THR A 92 -1.37 -10.76 9.46
N ASP A 93 -1.04 -11.07 10.72
CA ASP A 93 -2.01 -11.32 11.79
C ASP A 93 -2.87 -10.10 12.11
N LYS A 94 -2.28 -8.91 12.12
CA LYS A 94 -3.04 -7.67 12.31
C LYS A 94 -3.97 -7.38 11.14
N ALA A 95 -3.52 -7.58 9.92
CA ALA A 95 -4.35 -7.40 8.73
C ALA A 95 -5.55 -8.36 8.73
N MET A 96 -5.34 -9.62 9.12
CA MET A 96 -6.44 -10.59 9.29
C MET A 96 -7.46 -10.08 10.32
N ASN A 97 -7.00 -9.65 11.49
CA ASN A 97 -7.90 -9.14 12.55
C ASN A 97 -8.66 -7.88 12.11
N LEU A 98 -8.05 -7.00 11.29
CA LEU A 98 -8.74 -5.85 10.73
C LEU A 98 -9.88 -6.26 9.81
N VAL A 99 -9.67 -7.24 8.93
CA VAL A 99 -10.73 -7.74 8.05
C VAL A 99 -11.88 -8.35 8.86
N GLU A 100 -11.58 -9.13 9.90
CA GLU A 100 -12.61 -9.68 10.80
C GLU A 100 -13.42 -8.57 11.47
N ASP A 101 -12.76 -7.52 12.00
CA ASP A 101 -13.44 -6.37 12.62
C ASP A 101 -14.32 -5.64 11.58
N TRP A 102 -13.81 -5.39 10.39
CA TRP A 102 -14.55 -4.72 9.33
C TRP A 102 -15.77 -5.52 8.87
N LEU A 103 -15.61 -6.84 8.69
CA LEU A 103 -16.73 -7.71 8.34
C LEU A 103 -17.80 -7.74 9.43
N GLN A 104 -17.39 -7.68 10.70
CA GLN A 104 -18.32 -7.62 11.83
C GLN A 104 -19.06 -6.27 11.89
N ARG A 105 -18.39 -5.15 11.61
CA ARG A 105 -18.94 -3.78 11.71
C ARG A 105 -19.78 -3.39 10.49
N PHE A 106 -19.33 -3.74 9.31
CA PHE A 106 -19.92 -3.26 8.06
C PHE A 106 -20.66 -4.34 7.27
N GLY A 107 -20.41 -5.62 7.59
CA GLY A 107 -20.86 -6.75 6.78
C GLY A 107 -20.09 -6.89 5.46
N ALA A 108 -20.17 -8.07 4.84
CA ALA A 108 -19.48 -8.32 3.59
C ALA A 108 -19.97 -7.42 2.44
N ASP A 109 -21.27 -7.12 2.41
CA ASP A 109 -21.87 -6.27 1.38
C ASP A 109 -21.58 -4.77 1.61
N GLY A 110 -21.12 -4.40 2.79
CA GLY A 110 -20.76 -3.03 3.15
C GLY A 110 -19.34 -2.63 2.77
N ILE A 111 -18.52 -3.55 2.21
CA ILE A 111 -17.13 -3.32 1.84
C ILE A 111 -16.94 -3.70 0.38
N ASN A 112 -16.61 -2.74 -0.48
CA ASN A 112 -16.36 -3.03 -1.90
C ASN A 112 -14.89 -3.26 -2.21
N ALA A 113 -13.98 -2.58 -1.50
CA ALA A 113 -12.55 -2.80 -1.67
C ALA A 113 -11.75 -2.62 -0.37
N ILE A 114 -10.58 -3.26 -0.32
CA ILE A 114 -9.56 -3.08 0.71
C ILE A 114 -8.25 -2.69 0.04
N VAL A 115 -7.68 -1.58 0.47
CA VAL A 115 -6.37 -1.08 0.05
C VAL A 115 -5.32 -1.54 1.04
N CYS A 116 -4.27 -2.16 0.55
CA CYS A 116 -3.17 -2.67 1.37
C CYS A 116 -1.88 -1.90 1.05
N GLN A 117 -1.12 -1.53 2.07
CA GLN A 117 0.10 -0.74 1.91
C GLN A 117 1.40 -1.55 2.00
N SER A 118 1.33 -2.88 2.10
CA SER A 118 2.51 -3.76 2.06
C SER A 118 2.13 -5.20 1.73
N ALA A 119 3.09 -5.99 1.24
CA ALA A 119 2.90 -7.40 0.91
C ALA A 119 2.38 -8.24 2.10
N MET A 120 2.89 -7.99 3.31
CA MET A 120 2.45 -8.72 4.51
C MET A 120 1.00 -8.40 4.88
N THR A 121 0.57 -7.16 4.64
CA THR A 121 -0.84 -6.75 4.81
C THR A 121 -1.73 -7.43 3.77
N VAL A 122 -1.29 -7.49 2.52
CA VAL A 122 -2.01 -8.20 1.44
C VAL A 122 -2.23 -9.65 1.81
N GLN A 123 -1.19 -10.35 2.28
CA GLN A 123 -1.30 -11.75 2.69
C GLN A 123 -2.40 -11.93 3.75
N GLY A 124 -2.41 -11.10 4.79
CA GLY A 124 -3.42 -11.20 5.84
C GLY A 124 -4.85 -10.93 5.34
N VAL A 125 -5.02 -9.93 4.49
CA VAL A 125 -6.32 -9.61 3.88
C VAL A 125 -6.80 -10.77 3.00
N VAL A 126 -5.94 -11.31 2.12
CA VAL A 126 -6.29 -12.43 1.24
C VAL A 126 -6.65 -13.69 2.04
N GLU A 127 -5.90 -14.00 3.11
CA GLU A 127 -6.19 -15.16 3.97
C GLU A 127 -7.54 -15.01 4.69
N ALA A 128 -7.84 -13.82 5.24
CA ALA A 128 -9.11 -13.56 5.89
C ALA A 128 -10.29 -13.62 4.90
N LEU A 129 -10.18 -12.98 3.74
CA LEU A 129 -11.24 -13.03 2.71
C LEU A 129 -11.46 -14.45 2.20
N ARG A 130 -10.39 -15.26 2.08
CA ARG A 130 -10.48 -16.68 1.71
C ARG A 130 -11.26 -17.47 2.76
N ALA A 131 -11.01 -17.24 4.04
CA ALA A 131 -11.70 -17.93 5.13
C ALA A 131 -13.22 -17.67 5.15
N HIS A 132 -13.64 -16.53 4.58
CA HIS A 132 -15.05 -16.12 4.49
C HIS A 132 -15.67 -16.33 3.10
N ASP A 133 -14.99 -16.98 2.16
CA ASP A 133 -15.45 -17.14 0.76
C ASP A 133 -15.74 -15.80 0.05
N LEU A 134 -14.94 -14.76 0.35
CA LEU A 134 -15.09 -13.40 -0.17
C LEU A 134 -14.03 -13.00 -1.21
N LEU A 135 -13.11 -13.89 -1.57
CA LEU A 135 -12.16 -13.64 -2.66
C LEU A 135 -12.91 -13.34 -3.96
N GLY A 136 -12.49 -12.28 -4.65
CA GLY A 136 -13.13 -11.79 -5.88
C GLY A 136 -14.49 -11.12 -5.69
N LYS A 137 -15.04 -11.06 -4.47
CA LYS A 137 -16.25 -10.29 -4.12
C LYS A 137 -15.90 -8.92 -3.55
N ILE A 138 -14.83 -8.85 -2.76
CA ILE A 138 -14.24 -7.61 -2.26
C ILE A 138 -12.93 -7.41 -3.03
N TYR A 139 -12.79 -6.28 -3.72
CA TYR A 139 -11.57 -5.97 -4.46
C TYR A 139 -10.40 -5.71 -3.52
N VAL A 140 -9.24 -6.26 -3.81
CA VAL A 140 -8.01 -6.01 -3.04
C VAL A 140 -7.02 -5.26 -3.93
N ALA A 141 -6.68 -4.04 -3.53
CA ALA A 141 -5.58 -3.28 -4.12
C ALA A 141 -4.31 -3.54 -3.31
N ALA A 142 -3.42 -4.32 -3.91
CA ALA A 142 -2.21 -4.82 -3.31
C ALA A 142 -1.01 -3.89 -3.54
N GLN A 143 0.07 -4.13 -2.79
CA GLN A 143 1.32 -3.39 -2.83
C GLN A 143 2.51 -4.33 -2.64
N ASP A 144 3.66 -3.94 -3.21
CA ASP A 144 4.96 -4.59 -3.06
C ASP A 144 5.09 -5.96 -3.74
N PHE A 145 4.31 -6.23 -4.76
CA PHE A 145 4.27 -7.46 -5.56
C PHE A 145 5.35 -8.51 -5.22
N THR A 146 4.97 -9.57 -4.53
CA THR A 146 5.88 -10.65 -4.12
C THR A 146 5.68 -11.91 -4.96
N GLN A 147 6.77 -12.61 -5.25
CA GLN A 147 6.74 -13.88 -5.94
C GLN A 147 6.90 -15.05 -4.95
N PRO A 148 6.19 -16.18 -5.13
CA PRO A 148 5.20 -16.45 -6.19
C PRO A 148 3.78 -15.94 -5.88
N SER A 149 3.52 -15.52 -4.64
CA SER A 149 2.17 -15.23 -4.14
C SER A 149 1.45 -14.13 -4.92
N GLY A 150 2.12 -13.03 -5.21
CA GLY A 150 1.53 -11.91 -5.96
C GLY A 150 1.04 -12.33 -7.35
N THR A 151 1.82 -13.16 -8.06
CA THR A 151 1.40 -13.72 -9.35
C THR A 151 0.15 -14.60 -9.19
N GLU A 152 0.17 -15.53 -8.23
CA GLU A 152 -0.99 -16.40 -7.96
C GLU A 152 -2.24 -15.60 -7.61
N TRP A 153 -2.10 -14.57 -6.76
CA TRP A 153 -3.24 -13.76 -6.34
C TRP A 153 -3.87 -12.95 -7.49
N LEU A 154 -3.05 -12.41 -8.38
CA LEU A 154 -3.54 -11.72 -9.59
C LEU A 154 -4.21 -12.72 -10.56
N GLU A 155 -3.59 -13.87 -10.82
CA GLU A 155 -4.12 -14.89 -11.74
C GLU A 155 -5.44 -15.49 -11.24
N THR A 156 -5.58 -15.65 -9.92
CA THR A 156 -6.79 -16.20 -9.31
C THR A 156 -7.86 -15.15 -9.01
N GLY A 157 -7.55 -13.85 -9.18
CA GLY A 157 -8.44 -12.75 -8.83
C GLY A 157 -8.56 -12.50 -7.32
N ALA A 158 -7.66 -13.05 -6.50
CA ALA A 158 -7.59 -12.75 -5.07
C ALA A 158 -7.14 -11.31 -4.80
N THR A 159 -6.33 -10.73 -5.70
CA THR A 159 -6.06 -9.30 -5.77
C THR A 159 -6.50 -8.78 -7.13
N TYR A 160 -7.01 -7.54 -7.18
CA TYR A 160 -7.42 -6.88 -8.42
C TYR A 160 -6.26 -6.15 -9.08
N VAL A 161 -5.43 -5.52 -8.30
CA VAL A 161 -4.22 -4.81 -8.70
C VAL A 161 -3.13 -5.03 -7.68
N ASP A 162 -1.88 -5.10 -8.13
CA ASP A 162 -0.71 -5.09 -7.27
C ASP A 162 0.32 -4.11 -7.82
N VAL A 163 0.65 -3.10 -7.02
CA VAL A 163 1.61 -2.06 -7.42
C VAL A 163 3.02 -2.55 -7.16
N PHE A 164 3.78 -2.67 -8.25
CA PHE A 164 5.13 -3.20 -8.23
C PHE A 164 6.14 -2.16 -7.72
N TYR A 165 7.03 -2.59 -6.83
CA TYR A 165 8.17 -1.82 -6.38
C TYR A 165 9.42 -2.23 -7.19
N ASP A 166 9.91 -1.35 -8.04
CA ASP A 166 11.09 -1.65 -8.88
C ASP A 166 12.41 -1.47 -8.10
N TYR A 167 12.79 -2.52 -7.39
CA TYR A 167 14.06 -2.55 -6.66
C TYR A 167 15.29 -2.46 -7.56
N ASN A 168 15.21 -2.85 -8.83
CA ASN A 168 16.34 -2.73 -9.77
C ASN A 168 16.55 -1.27 -10.16
N ALA A 169 15.46 -0.54 -10.42
CA ALA A 169 15.54 0.90 -10.69
C ALA A 169 16.07 1.66 -9.46
N LEU A 170 15.61 1.32 -8.25
CA LEU A 170 16.12 1.89 -7.01
C LEU A 170 17.62 1.61 -6.84
N ALA A 171 18.06 0.36 -6.98
CA ALA A 171 19.46 -0.02 -6.86
C ALA A 171 20.35 0.71 -7.87
N LYS A 172 19.87 0.85 -9.12
CA LYS A 172 20.57 1.62 -10.15
C LYS A 172 20.71 3.10 -9.76
N GLY A 173 19.62 3.70 -9.28
CA GLY A 173 19.64 5.09 -8.81
C GLY A 173 20.64 5.32 -7.68
N VAL A 174 20.73 4.39 -6.72
CA VAL A 174 21.73 4.44 -5.64
C VAL A 174 23.14 4.36 -6.22
N TYR A 175 23.39 3.41 -7.12
CA TYR A 175 24.69 3.23 -7.73
C TYR A 175 25.15 4.48 -8.49
N ASP A 176 24.29 5.03 -9.35
CA ASP A 176 24.59 6.24 -10.12
C ASP A 176 24.88 7.42 -9.18
N THR A 177 24.09 7.61 -8.12
CA THR A 177 24.26 8.71 -7.16
C THR A 177 25.57 8.63 -6.35
N ILE A 178 26.10 7.43 -6.10
CA ILE A 178 27.37 7.26 -5.38
C ILE A 178 28.57 7.55 -6.29
N LEU A 179 28.44 7.36 -7.59
CA LEU A 179 29.53 7.55 -8.55
C LEU A 179 29.66 9.00 -9.06
N ASP A 180 28.62 9.81 -8.96
CA ASP A 180 28.61 11.23 -9.31
C ASP A 180 29.19 12.09 -8.15
#